data_177b420d44f6e5279930ddbc4f0185bc
#
_entry.id   177b420d44f6e5279930ddbc4f0185bc
#
_cell.length_a   1.000
_cell.length_b   1.000
_cell.length_c   1.000
_cell.angle_alpha   90.00
_cell.angle_beta   90.00
_cell.angle_gamma   90.00
#
_symmetry.space_group_name_H-M   'P 1'
#
loop_
_entity.id
_entity.type
_entity.pdbx_description
1 polymer ?
#
loop_
_entity_poly.entity_id
_entity_poly.type
_entity_poly.pdbx_seq_one_letter_code
_entity_poly.pdbx_strand_id
1 'polypeptide(L)'
;GKLASEVEQVALSLRIARRSVSEDASERLQKEEAWTDAKLRDLVRARLGENALFVVSNREPYMHVIDESSGTVKCIRPASGVVTAIHPILCACGGTWIAHGAGNADRKFVNSKDKLGVPPGDDRYILKRIWLNKEEEDGYYYGFSNEGLWPLCHNTHTRPLFRETDWNTYKKVNQKFADSVLEELPAKNPFVFIQDYHFTLLGRMIKEKRPDATIALFWHIPWPTPESFSICPYQKEILDGMLGCDLIGFHVQSHCNNFLDTANRLLESRVDTEKFSVSRLNKETFIRAFPISVN
;
A
#
# COMPACT_ATOMS: atom_id res chain seq x y z
N GLY A 1 14.08 9.76 12.78
CA GLY A 1 14.88 10.97 12.59
C GLY A 1 15.35 11.14 11.14
N LYS A 2 16.46 10.54 10.76
CA LYS A 2 17.14 10.83 9.47
C LYS A 2 16.39 10.27 8.25
N LEU A 3 15.85 9.06 8.35
CA LEU A 3 15.15 8.39 7.25
C LEU A 3 13.76 9.02 6.95
N ALA A 4 13.03 9.47 7.97
CA ALA A 4 11.76 10.16 7.77
C ALA A 4 11.95 11.50 7.03
N SER A 5 13.04 12.23 7.34
CA SER A 5 13.48 13.43 6.63
C SER A 5 13.87 13.11 5.17
N GLU A 6 14.43 11.94 4.90
CA GLU A 6 14.86 11.52 3.56
C GLU A 6 13.68 11.08 2.70
N VAL A 7 12.70 10.37 3.25
CA VAL A 7 11.42 10.06 2.59
C VAL A 7 10.63 11.34 2.32
N GLU A 8 10.65 12.30 3.25
CA GLU A 8 10.06 13.62 3.08
C GLU A 8 10.75 14.43 1.97
N GLN A 9 12.08 14.34 1.85
CA GLN A 9 12.83 14.99 0.76
C GLN A 9 12.57 14.34 -0.61
N VAL A 10 12.38 13.02 -0.68
CA VAL A 10 11.94 12.34 -1.92
C VAL A 10 10.55 12.80 -2.32
N ALA A 11 9.62 12.83 -1.36
CA ALA A 11 8.27 13.34 -1.58
C ALA A 11 8.25 14.84 -1.94
N LEU A 12 9.14 15.63 -1.33
CA LEU A 12 9.31 17.04 -1.63
C LEU A 12 9.95 17.26 -3.01
N SER A 13 10.93 16.46 -3.40
CA SER A 13 11.53 16.49 -4.74
C SER A 13 10.54 16.13 -5.84
N LEU A 14 9.65 15.17 -5.58
CA LEU A 14 8.51 14.84 -6.44
C LEU A 14 7.44 15.97 -6.47
N ARG A 15 7.34 16.76 -5.39
CA ARG A 15 6.45 17.92 -5.30
C ARG A 15 7.00 19.18 -6.00
N ILE A 16 8.30 19.43 -5.89
CA ILE A 16 8.96 20.62 -6.48
C ILE A 16 8.91 20.55 -8.01
N ALA A 17 8.98 19.36 -8.59
CA ALA A 17 8.74 19.15 -10.02
C ALA A 17 7.34 19.60 -10.50
N ARG A 18 6.41 19.87 -9.58
CA ARG A 18 5.00 20.22 -9.89
C ARG A 18 4.62 21.69 -9.65
N ARG A 19 5.44 22.52 -8.96
CA ARG A 19 4.94 23.79 -8.39
C ARG A 19 5.38 25.09 -9.08
N SER A 20 6.14 25.06 -10.15
CA SER A 20 6.53 26.28 -10.88
C SER A 20 6.10 26.23 -12.34
N VAL A 21 4.82 26.48 -12.60
CA VAL A 21 4.36 26.75 -13.97
C VAL A 21 3.84 28.19 -14.02
N SER A 22 4.72 29.14 -14.32
CA SER A 22 4.42 30.33 -15.13
C SER A 22 4.80 30.00 -16.59
N GLU A 23 4.21 30.68 -17.55
CA GLU A 23 4.41 30.41 -18.98
C GLU A 23 5.88 30.42 -19.43
N ASP A 24 6.77 31.14 -18.76
CA ASP A 24 8.24 31.11 -18.96
C ASP A 24 8.93 29.84 -18.45
N ALA A 25 8.28 29.05 -17.62
CA ALA A 25 8.80 27.79 -17.12
C ALA A 25 8.54 26.62 -18.09
N SER A 26 7.54 26.74 -18.99
CA SER A 26 7.25 25.69 -19.98
C SER A 26 8.41 25.46 -20.96
N GLU A 27 9.16 26.49 -21.34
CA GLU A 27 10.33 26.34 -22.20
C GLU A 27 11.55 25.79 -21.44
N ARG A 28 11.65 26.05 -20.14
CA ARG A 28 12.70 25.44 -19.30
C ARG A 28 12.39 24.01 -18.93
N LEU A 29 11.12 23.65 -18.71
CA LEU A 29 10.65 22.28 -18.45
C LEU A 29 10.82 21.34 -19.65
N GLN A 30 10.84 21.86 -20.88
CA GLN A 30 11.18 21.06 -22.08
C GLN A 30 12.65 20.64 -22.13
N LYS A 31 13.53 21.23 -21.29
CA LYS A 31 14.94 20.83 -21.11
C LYS A 31 15.21 20.01 -19.85
N GLU A 32 14.27 19.87 -18.93
CA GLU A 32 14.40 18.88 -17.86
C GLU A 32 14.17 17.51 -18.48
N GLU A 33 15.26 16.75 -18.60
CA GLU A 33 15.24 15.38 -19.12
C GLU A 33 14.11 14.57 -18.45
N ALA A 34 13.23 14.01 -19.28
CA ALA A 34 12.12 13.16 -18.82
C ALA A 34 12.60 12.09 -17.83
N TRP A 35 11.77 11.79 -16.85
CA TRP A 35 12.03 10.67 -15.94
C TRP A 35 12.15 9.38 -16.75
N THR A 36 13.28 8.70 -16.60
CA THR A 36 13.54 7.40 -17.21
C THR A 36 13.61 6.34 -16.12
N ASP A 37 13.43 5.06 -16.50
CA ASP A 37 13.61 3.93 -15.60
C ASP A 37 14.98 3.91 -14.93
N ALA A 38 16.03 4.36 -15.64
CA ALA A 38 17.37 4.46 -15.10
C ALA A 38 17.45 5.52 -13.98
N LYS A 39 16.93 6.73 -14.21
CA LYS A 39 16.90 7.79 -13.20
C LYS A 39 16.08 7.39 -11.96
N LEU A 40 14.92 6.75 -12.16
CA LEU A 40 14.10 6.23 -11.07
C LEU A 40 14.87 5.17 -10.26
N ARG A 41 15.50 4.23 -10.94
CA ARG A 41 16.34 3.19 -10.32
C ARG A 41 17.47 3.79 -9.49
N ASP A 42 18.20 4.75 -10.07
CA ASP A 42 19.32 5.40 -9.40
C ASP A 42 18.87 6.17 -8.17
N LEU A 43 17.74 6.88 -8.25
CA LEU A 43 17.14 7.56 -7.10
C LEU A 43 16.74 6.58 -5.99
N VAL A 44 16.04 5.50 -6.34
CA VAL A 44 15.61 4.49 -5.38
C VAL A 44 16.81 3.83 -4.73
N ARG A 45 17.84 3.44 -5.51
CA ARG A 45 19.09 2.88 -4.98
C ARG A 45 19.84 3.85 -4.08
N ALA A 46 19.93 5.12 -4.45
CA ALA A 46 20.58 6.15 -3.64
C ALA A 46 19.88 6.37 -2.29
N ARG A 47 18.56 6.14 -2.22
CA ARG A 47 17.73 6.38 -1.02
C ARG A 47 17.48 5.15 -0.17
N LEU A 48 17.21 4.02 -0.80
CA LEU A 48 16.97 2.76 -0.10
C LEU A 48 18.24 1.89 0.02
N GLY A 49 19.33 2.27 -0.65
CA GLY A 49 20.54 1.46 -0.72
C GLY A 49 20.27 0.17 -1.51
N GLU A 50 20.90 -0.92 -1.07
CA GLU A 50 20.66 -2.27 -1.63
C GLU A 50 19.40 -2.94 -1.03
N ASN A 51 18.63 -2.20 -0.21
CA ASN A 51 17.41 -2.73 0.39
C ASN A 51 16.36 -2.97 -0.70
N ALA A 52 15.89 -4.20 -0.78
CA ALA A 52 14.85 -4.56 -1.72
C ALA A 52 13.53 -3.87 -1.34
N LEU A 53 12.82 -3.39 -2.35
CA LEU A 53 11.47 -2.85 -2.23
C LEU A 53 10.48 -4.02 -2.11
N PHE A 54 9.72 -4.04 -1.01
CA PHE A 54 8.62 -4.97 -0.81
C PHE A 54 7.29 -4.22 -0.96
N VAL A 55 6.49 -4.62 -1.94
CA VAL A 55 5.14 -4.08 -2.13
C VAL A 55 4.12 -5.11 -1.69
N VAL A 56 3.10 -4.67 -0.96
CA VAL A 56 2.01 -5.53 -0.52
C VAL A 56 0.68 -4.96 -1.00
N SER A 57 -0.08 -5.74 -1.76
CA SER A 57 -1.42 -5.35 -2.21
C SER A 57 -2.37 -6.55 -2.25
N ASN A 58 -3.68 -6.30 -2.24
CA ASN A 58 -4.64 -7.38 -2.41
C ASN A 58 -4.59 -7.94 -3.84
N ARG A 59 -4.55 -7.09 -4.86
CA ARG A 59 -4.50 -7.50 -6.27
C ARG A 59 -3.08 -7.73 -6.73
N GLU A 60 -2.89 -8.85 -7.44
CA GLU A 60 -1.64 -9.19 -8.11
C GLU A 60 -1.51 -8.48 -9.48
N PRO A 61 -0.27 -8.22 -9.93
CA PRO A 61 -0.02 -7.56 -11.22
C PRO A 61 -0.23 -8.49 -12.44
N TYR A 62 -0.10 -9.78 -12.26
CA TYR A 62 -0.26 -10.82 -13.29
C TYR A 62 -1.06 -11.98 -12.75
N MET A 63 -2.08 -12.42 -13.48
CA MET A 63 -3.00 -13.48 -13.11
C MET A 63 -3.05 -14.53 -14.21
N HIS A 64 -2.98 -15.81 -13.85
CA HIS A 64 -3.11 -16.92 -14.78
C HIS A 64 -4.51 -17.50 -14.68
N VAL A 65 -5.23 -17.45 -15.78
CA VAL A 65 -6.60 -17.94 -15.85
C VAL A 65 -6.76 -18.99 -16.95
N ILE A 66 -7.57 -20.01 -16.68
CA ILE A 66 -7.95 -20.98 -17.69
C ILE A 66 -9.07 -20.37 -18.53
N ASP A 67 -8.84 -20.26 -19.83
CA ASP A 67 -9.88 -19.90 -20.79
C ASP A 67 -10.85 -21.06 -20.93
N GLU A 68 -12.09 -20.88 -20.51
CA GLU A 68 -13.10 -21.93 -20.50
C GLU A 68 -13.44 -22.47 -21.89
N SER A 69 -13.26 -21.66 -22.94
CA SER A 69 -13.59 -22.02 -24.31
C SER A 69 -12.51 -22.89 -24.97
N SER A 70 -11.24 -22.64 -24.65
CA SER A 70 -10.09 -23.31 -25.28
C SER A 70 -9.36 -24.27 -24.34
N GLY A 71 -9.61 -24.20 -23.03
CA GLY A 71 -8.86 -24.94 -22.02
C GLY A 71 -7.40 -24.47 -21.84
N THR A 72 -6.98 -23.43 -22.58
CA THR A 72 -5.63 -22.89 -22.50
C THR A 72 -5.47 -21.93 -21.34
N VAL A 73 -4.27 -21.86 -20.76
CA VAL A 73 -3.97 -20.87 -19.73
C VAL A 73 -3.52 -19.57 -20.38
N LYS A 74 -4.14 -18.46 -19.97
CA LYS A 74 -3.75 -17.11 -20.36
C LYS A 74 -3.19 -16.38 -19.16
N CYS A 75 -2.07 -15.66 -19.35
CA CYS A 75 -1.58 -14.69 -18.39
C CYS A 75 -2.21 -13.34 -18.72
N ILE A 76 -2.98 -12.80 -17.79
CA ILE A 76 -3.64 -11.49 -17.94
C ILE A 76 -3.13 -10.51 -16.93
N ARG A 77 -3.16 -9.23 -17.29
CA ARG A 77 -2.88 -8.12 -16.39
C ARG A 77 -4.20 -7.50 -15.94
N PRO A 78 -4.60 -7.65 -14.67
CA PRO A 78 -5.87 -7.12 -14.20
C PRO A 78 -5.91 -5.59 -14.33
N ALA A 79 -7.04 -5.04 -14.74
CA ALA A 79 -7.27 -3.60 -14.70
C ALA A 79 -7.29 -3.14 -13.23
N SER A 80 -6.30 -2.34 -12.82
CA SER A 80 -6.18 -1.83 -11.46
C SER A 80 -5.29 -0.58 -11.43
N GLY A 81 -5.79 0.49 -10.80
CA GLY A 81 -5.00 1.71 -10.59
C GLY A 81 -3.73 1.45 -9.80
N VAL A 82 -3.77 0.59 -8.78
CA VAL A 82 -2.59 0.18 -8.00
C VAL A 82 -1.56 -0.50 -8.89
N VAL A 83 -1.99 -1.45 -9.74
CA VAL A 83 -1.08 -2.15 -10.65
C VAL A 83 -0.46 -1.18 -11.64
N THR A 84 -1.26 -0.26 -12.20
CA THR A 84 -0.77 0.75 -13.16
C THR A 84 0.27 1.68 -12.52
N ALA A 85 0.08 2.06 -11.26
CA ALA A 85 0.98 2.98 -10.56
C ALA A 85 2.29 2.32 -10.09
N ILE A 86 2.24 1.07 -9.62
CA ILE A 86 3.35 0.42 -8.92
C ILE A 86 4.21 -0.44 -9.85
N HIS A 87 3.59 -1.09 -10.84
CA HIS A 87 4.30 -1.99 -11.75
C HIS A 87 5.51 -1.35 -12.46
N PRO A 88 5.45 -0.12 -13.01
CA PRO A 88 6.61 0.52 -13.61
C PRO A 88 7.76 0.72 -12.62
N ILE A 89 7.45 1.00 -11.35
CA ILE A 89 8.45 1.20 -10.30
C ILE A 89 9.22 -0.10 -10.05
N LEU A 90 8.51 -1.21 -9.89
CA LEU A 90 9.15 -2.51 -9.68
C LEU A 90 9.89 -3.01 -10.93
N CYS A 91 9.40 -2.73 -12.12
CA CYS A 91 10.15 -3.02 -13.36
C CYS A 91 11.48 -2.25 -13.42
N ALA A 92 11.50 -1.00 -12.95
CA ALA A 92 12.71 -0.18 -12.93
C ALA A 92 13.67 -0.57 -11.81
N CYS A 93 13.16 -0.83 -10.59
CA CYS A 93 13.96 -0.95 -9.38
C CYS A 93 14.20 -2.40 -8.93
N GLY A 94 13.40 -3.35 -9.41
CA GLY A 94 13.34 -4.70 -8.85
C GLY A 94 12.57 -4.73 -7.53
N GLY A 95 12.61 -5.86 -6.84
CA GLY A 95 11.98 -6.06 -5.54
C GLY A 95 11.02 -7.24 -5.51
N THR A 96 10.15 -7.27 -4.51
CA THR A 96 9.15 -8.34 -4.35
C THR A 96 7.76 -7.74 -4.20
N TRP A 97 6.82 -8.22 -5.00
CA TRP A 97 5.39 -7.89 -4.86
C TRP A 97 4.67 -9.06 -4.21
N ILE A 98 4.07 -8.83 -3.06
CA ILE A 98 3.32 -9.83 -2.28
C ILE A 98 1.84 -9.54 -2.46
N ALA A 99 1.08 -10.52 -3.00
CA ALA A 99 -0.33 -10.34 -3.33
C ALA A 99 -1.14 -11.63 -3.24
N HIS A 100 -2.46 -11.51 -3.17
CA HIS A 100 -3.36 -12.65 -3.29
C HIS A 100 -3.36 -13.20 -4.70
N GLY A 101 -3.07 -14.50 -4.86
CA GLY A 101 -3.21 -15.24 -6.12
C GLY A 101 -4.66 -15.62 -6.35
N ALA A 102 -5.35 -14.84 -7.19
CA ALA A 102 -6.79 -14.97 -7.46
C ALA A 102 -7.11 -15.77 -8.74
N GLY A 103 -6.11 -15.98 -9.59
CA GLY A 103 -6.29 -16.73 -10.84
C GLY A 103 -6.45 -18.24 -10.61
N ASN A 104 -7.41 -18.85 -11.28
CA ASN A 104 -7.71 -20.28 -11.15
C ASN A 104 -6.57 -21.22 -11.65
N ALA A 105 -5.57 -20.68 -12.34
CA ALA A 105 -4.37 -21.40 -12.77
C ALA A 105 -3.08 -20.94 -12.06
N ASP A 106 -3.12 -19.94 -11.21
CA ASP A 106 -1.94 -19.31 -10.60
C ASP A 106 -1.02 -20.27 -9.88
N ARG A 107 -1.58 -21.29 -9.20
CA ARG A 107 -0.80 -22.32 -8.48
C ARG A 107 0.12 -23.14 -9.40
N LYS A 108 -0.16 -23.19 -10.69
CA LYS A 108 0.66 -23.94 -11.68
C LYS A 108 1.92 -23.19 -12.11
N PHE A 109 1.99 -21.88 -11.83
CA PHE A 109 3.03 -20.98 -12.33
C PHE A 109 3.93 -20.43 -11.22
N VAL A 110 3.89 -20.99 -10.04
CA VAL A 110 4.77 -20.62 -8.94
C VAL A 110 5.73 -21.77 -8.59
N ASN A 111 6.86 -21.41 -8.02
CA ASN A 111 7.80 -22.40 -7.47
C ASN A 111 7.32 -22.91 -6.10
N SER A 112 8.12 -23.77 -5.45
CA SER A 112 7.83 -24.34 -4.13
C SER A 112 7.72 -23.30 -2.98
N LYS A 113 8.09 -22.05 -3.23
CA LYS A 113 7.96 -20.93 -2.30
C LYS A 113 6.86 -19.94 -2.71
N ASP A 114 5.93 -20.36 -3.59
CA ASP A 114 4.84 -19.54 -4.13
C ASP A 114 5.30 -18.28 -4.88
N LYS A 115 6.46 -18.35 -5.55
CA LYS A 115 7.09 -17.21 -6.24
C LYS A 115 7.22 -17.47 -7.74
N LEU A 116 7.16 -16.38 -8.51
CA LEU A 116 7.52 -16.38 -9.94
C LEU A 116 8.17 -15.05 -10.32
N GLY A 117 9.01 -15.08 -11.35
CA GLY A 117 9.56 -13.89 -11.99
C GLY A 117 8.51 -13.21 -12.87
N VAL A 118 8.42 -11.91 -12.85
CA VAL A 118 7.51 -11.10 -13.67
C VAL A 118 8.19 -9.81 -14.14
N PRO A 119 7.79 -9.23 -15.28
CA PRO A 119 6.83 -9.69 -16.29
C PRO A 119 7.19 -11.05 -16.88
N PRO A 120 6.23 -11.83 -17.40
CA PRO A 120 6.53 -13.11 -18.03
C PRO A 120 7.60 -12.99 -19.13
N GLY A 121 8.72 -13.73 -19.00
CA GLY A 121 9.83 -13.72 -19.93
C GLY A 121 10.85 -12.58 -19.77
N ASP A 122 10.65 -11.66 -18.82
CA ASP A 122 11.59 -10.53 -18.53
C ASP A 122 12.09 -10.53 -17.06
N ASP A 123 11.37 -11.17 -16.16
CA ASP A 123 11.74 -11.45 -14.75
C ASP A 123 12.37 -10.26 -14.01
N ARG A 124 11.78 -9.05 -14.16
CA ARG A 124 12.28 -7.80 -13.57
C ARG A 124 12.17 -7.77 -12.04
N TYR A 125 11.15 -8.41 -11.50
CA TYR A 125 10.90 -8.49 -10.06
C TYR A 125 10.18 -9.80 -9.72
N ILE A 126 10.09 -10.09 -8.43
CA ILE A 126 9.44 -11.32 -7.94
C ILE A 126 7.99 -11.03 -7.54
N LEU A 127 7.06 -11.85 -7.99
CA LEU A 127 5.71 -11.93 -7.46
C LEU A 127 5.63 -13.11 -6.48
N LYS A 128 5.35 -12.83 -5.21
CA LYS A 128 5.04 -13.82 -4.16
C LYS A 128 3.53 -13.87 -3.98
N ARG A 129 2.93 -15.03 -4.17
CA ARG A 129 1.49 -15.22 -4.03
C ARG A 129 1.09 -15.74 -2.67
N ILE A 130 0.01 -15.22 -2.14
CA ILE A 130 -0.66 -15.72 -0.94
C ILE A 130 -2.00 -16.33 -1.35
N TRP A 131 -2.29 -17.48 -0.79
CA TRP A 131 -3.51 -18.23 -1.13
C TRP A 131 -4.56 -18.02 -0.05
N LEU A 132 -5.70 -17.47 -0.46
CA LEU A 132 -6.89 -17.38 0.36
C LEU A 132 -7.88 -18.46 -0.07
N ASN A 133 -8.56 -19.05 0.90
CA ASN A 133 -9.73 -19.88 0.62
C ASN A 133 -10.98 -19.00 0.46
N LYS A 134 -12.08 -19.60 0.05
CA LYS A 134 -13.32 -18.87 -0.22
C LYS A 134 -13.86 -18.12 1.01
N GLU A 135 -13.81 -18.71 2.19
CA GLU A 135 -14.25 -18.07 3.44
C GLU A 135 -13.36 -16.89 3.81
N GLU A 136 -12.05 -17.02 3.60
CA GLU A 136 -11.09 -15.93 3.83
C GLU A 136 -11.33 -14.77 2.86
N GLU A 137 -11.57 -15.05 1.59
CA GLU A 137 -11.88 -14.03 0.58
C GLU A 137 -13.21 -13.35 0.86
N ASP A 138 -14.25 -14.12 1.17
CA ASP A 138 -15.59 -13.60 1.46
C ASP A 138 -15.59 -12.70 2.70
N GLY A 139 -15.01 -13.11 3.80
CA GLY A 139 -15.00 -12.30 5.02
C GLY A 139 -14.06 -11.11 4.97
N TYR A 140 -12.85 -11.28 4.43
CA TYR A 140 -11.83 -10.23 4.37
C TYR A 140 -12.13 -9.21 3.27
N TYR A 141 -12.28 -9.68 2.02
CA TYR A 141 -12.37 -8.79 0.87
C TYR A 141 -13.81 -8.31 0.63
N TYR A 142 -14.75 -9.23 0.44
CA TYR A 142 -16.15 -8.85 0.16
C TYR A 142 -16.84 -8.29 1.40
N GLY A 143 -16.70 -8.93 2.56
CA GLY A 143 -17.33 -8.52 3.80
C GLY A 143 -16.71 -7.26 4.40
N PHE A 144 -15.63 -7.40 5.17
CA PHE A 144 -15.09 -6.28 5.93
C PHE A 144 -14.58 -5.12 5.08
N SER A 145 -13.86 -5.42 3.99
CA SER A 145 -13.30 -4.37 3.13
C SER A 145 -14.38 -3.69 2.30
N ASN A 146 -15.16 -4.43 1.50
CA ASN A 146 -16.04 -3.84 0.49
C ASN A 146 -17.46 -3.53 1.00
N GLU A 147 -18.01 -4.30 1.93
CA GLU A 147 -19.31 -3.98 2.55
C GLU A 147 -19.17 -3.10 3.81
N GLY A 148 -18.00 -3.05 4.44
CA GLY A 148 -17.72 -2.27 5.63
C GLY A 148 -16.96 -0.97 5.34
N LEU A 149 -15.63 -1.09 5.16
CA LEU A 149 -14.75 0.07 5.06
C LEU A 149 -14.99 0.92 3.81
N TRP A 150 -15.18 0.32 2.66
CA TRP A 150 -15.33 1.05 1.42
C TRP A 150 -16.54 2.01 1.43
N PRO A 151 -17.79 1.55 1.75
CA PRO A 151 -18.92 2.45 1.82
C PRO A 151 -18.82 3.48 2.95
N LEU A 152 -18.22 3.12 4.09
CA LEU A 152 -17.95 4.05 5.18
C LEU A 152 -17.07 5.20 4.72
N CYS A 153 -15.94 4.89 4.09
CA CYS A 153 -14.94 5.88 3.68
C CYS A 153 -15.42 6.78 2.53
N HIS A 154 -16.29 6.27 1.66
CA HIS A 154 -16.88 7.05 0.58
C HIS A 154 -18.13 7.82 1.00
N ASN A 155 -18.60 7.71 2.25
CA ASN A 155 -19.86 8.28 2.70
C ASN A 155 -21.01 7.93 1.75
N THR A 156 -21.08 6.67 1.31
CA THR A 156 -22.12 6.22 0.37
C THR A 156 -23.50 6.20 1.05
N HIS A 157 -24.56 6.22 0.24
CA HIS A 157 -25.92 6.05 0.77
C HIS A 157 -26.23 4.61 1.23
N THR A 158 -25.33 3.67 0.92
CA THR A 158 -25.41 2.29 1.40
C THR A 158 -24.86 2.21 2.81
N ARG A 159 -25.62 1.63 3.75
CA ARG A 159 -25.17 1.47 5.12
C ARG A 159 -23.96 0.52 5.19
N PRO A 160 -22.82 0.93 5.79
CA PRO A 160 -21.70 0.05 6.03
C PRO A 160 -22.10 -1.15 6.92
N LEU A 161 -21.61 -2.33 6.58
CA LEU A 161 -21.87 -3.55 7.34
C LEU A 161 -20.58 -4.01 8.05
N PHE A 162 -20.66 -4.13 9.36
CA PHE A 162 -19.55 -4.59 10.20
C PHE A 162 -19.99 -5.84 10.99
N ARG A 163 -19.69 -7.03 10.43
CA ARG A 163 -19.94 -8.31 11.09
C ARG A 163 -18.67 -8.73 11.83
N GLU A 164 -18.83 -9.26 13.04
CA GLU A 164 -17.70 -9.76 13.83
C GLU A 164 -16.95 -10.91 13.13
N THR A 165 -17.67 -11.77 12.43
CA THR A 165 -17.09 -12.84 11.61
C THR A 165 -16.15 -12.31 10.54
N ASP A 166 -16.56 -11.25 9.83
CA ASP A 166 -15.77 -10.62 8.77
C ASP A 166 -14.53 -9.92 9.36
N TRP A 167 -14.68 -9.26 10.50
CA TRP A 167 -13.55 -8.67 11.23
C TRP A 167 -12.54 -9.71 11.68
N ASN A 168 -12.99 -10.83 12.21
CA ASN A 168 -12.11 -11.92 12.62
C ASN A 168 -11.36 -12.51 11.42
N THR A 169 -12.03 -12.65 10.28
CA THR A 169 -11.42 -13.09 9.02
C THR A 169 -10.43 -12.03 8.48
N TYR A 170 -10.77 -10.76 8.56
CA TYR A 170 -9.89 -9.66 8.17
C TYR A 170 -8.57 -9.67 8.99
N LYS A 171 -8.66 -9.84 10.30
CA LYS A 171 -7.48 -9.99 11.17
C LYS A 171 -6.62 -11.19 10.78
N LYS A 172 -7.26 -12.34 10.55
CA LYS A 172 -6.57 -13.58 10.14
C LYS A 172 -5.85 -13.43 8.81
N VAL A 173 -6.47 -12.79 7.82
CA VAL A 173 -5.85 -12.55 6.52
C VAL A 173 -4.71 -11.53 6.63
N ASN A 174 -4.89 -10.44 7.38
CA ASN A 174 -3.79 -9.50 7.65
C ASN A 174 -2.60 -10.21 8.32
N GLN A 175 -2.83 -11.13 9.28
CA GLN A 175 -1.77 -11.93 9.89
C GLN A 175 -1.07 -12.84 8.86
N LYS A 176 -1.82 -13.52 8.00
CA LYS A 176 -1.27 -14.35 6.93
C LYS A 176 -0.36 -13.55 5.98
N PHE A 177 -0.75 -12.32 5.64
CA PHE A 177 0.09 -11.41 4.87
C PHE A 177 1.32 -10.96 5.66
N ALA A 178 1.18 -10.63 6.96
CA ALA A 178 2.29 -10.26 7.81
C ALA A 178 3.34 -11.38 7.88
N ASP A 179 2.93 -12.61 8.12
CA ASP A 179 3.81 -13.76 8.19
C ASP A 179 4.57 -13.94 6.87
N SER A 180 3.86 -13.87 5.74
CA SER A 180 4.48 -13.98 4.41
C SER A 180 5.45 -12.84 4.10
N VAL A 181 5.15 -11.61 4.54
CA VAL A 181 6.08 -10.48 4.41
C VAL A 181 7.33 -10.74 5.25
N LEU A 182 7.17 -11.13 6.51
CA LEU A 182 8.27 -11.36 7.44
C LEU A 182 9.23 -12.46 6.97
N GLU A 183 8.73 -13.50 6.29
CA GLU A 183 9.53 -14.55 5.66
C GLU A 183 10.44 -14.03 4.54
N GLU A 184 10.02 -12.97 3.85
CA GLU A 184 10.72 -12.41 2.68
C GLU A 184 11.70 -11.29 3.03
N LEU A 185 11.55 -10.66 4.20
CA LEU A 185 12.33 -9.48 4.56
C LEU A 185 13.83 -9.81 4.76
N PRO A 186 14.74 -8.98 4.21
CA PRO A 186 16.17 -9.13 4.42
C PRO A 186 16.54 -8.88 5.90
N ALA A 187 17.78 -9.21 6.25
CA ALA A 187 18.25 -9.17 7.64
C ALA A 187 18.21 -7.76 8.27
N LYS A 188 18.36 -6.69 7.48
CA LYS A 188 18.45 -5.32 7.99
C LYS A 188 17.65 -4.33 7.15
N ASN A 189 17.02 -3.38 7.85
CA ASN A 189 16.41 -2.16 7.31
C ASN A 189 15.53 -2.38 6.04
N PRO A 190 14.59 -3.32 6.03
CA PRO A 190 13.71 -3.52 4.88
C PRO A 190 12.77 -2.34 4.69
N PHE A 191 12.38 -2.08 3.43
CA PHE A 191 11.35 -1.11 3.08
C PHE A 191 10.10 -1.83 2.58
N VAL A 192 8.98 -1.65 3.30
CA VAL A 192 7.69 -2.28 2.98
C VAL A 192 6.67 -1.20 2.60
N PHE A 193 6.11 -1.32 1.40
CA PHE A 193 5.11 -0.42 0.87
C PHE A 193 3.75 -1.11 0.75
N ILE A 194 2.89 -0.84 1.71
CA ILE A 194 1.56 -1.43 1.84
C ILE A 194 0.55 -0.61 1.03
N GLN A 195 -0.34 -1.29 0.33
CA GLN A 195 -1.35 -0.66 -0.52
C GLN A 195 -2.75 -0.90 0.02
N ASP A 196 -3.44 0.22 0.32
CA ASP A 196 -4.87 0.33 0.49
C ASP A 196 -5.48 -0.24 1.77
N TYR A 197 -6.79 -0.03 1.93
CA TYR A 197 -7.62 -0.31 3.11
C TYR A 197 -7.77 -1.79 3.47
N HIS A 198 -7.27 -2.67 2.64
CA HIS A 198 -7.25 -4.11 2.89
C HIS A 198 -6.29 -4.51 4.03
N PHE A 199 -5.34 -3.63 4.39
CA PHE A 199 -4.20 -3.96 5.25
C PHE A 199 -4.01 -2.98 6.41
N THR A 200 -5.09 -2.57 7.05
CA THR A 200 -5.01 -1.58 8.15
C THR A 200 -4.21 -2.07 9.35
N LEU A 201 -4.13 -3.39 9.57
CA LEU A 201 -3.43 -3.98 10.71
C LEU A 201 -1.98 -4.37 10.39
N LEU A 202 -1.65 -4.49 9.11
CA LEU A 202 -0.39 -5.06 8.64
C LEU A 202 0.83 -4.27 9.12
N GLY A 203 0.74 -2.95 9.12
CA GLY A 203 1.83 -2.08 9.57
C GLY A 203 2.28 -2.37 11.00
N ARG A 204 1.34 -2.51 11.93
CA ARG A 204 1.61 -2.85 13.33
C ARG A 204 2.17 -4.26 13.45
N MET A 205 1.55 -5.24 12.81
CA MET A 205 1.98 -6.64 12.86
C MET A 205 3.42 -6.84 12.40
N ILE A 206 3.84 -6.15 11.33
CA ILE A 206 5.23 -6.19 10.85
C ILE A 206 6.15 -5.44 11.81
N LYS A 207 5.76 -4.23 12.26
CA LYS A 207 6.61 -3.37 13.08
C LYS A 207 6.96 -3.98 14.43
N GLU A 208 6.06 -4.74 15.02
CA GLU A 208 6.29 -5.46 16.28
C GLU A 208 7.38 -6.54 16.16
N LYS A 209 7.48 -7.20 15.01
CA LYS A 209 8.48 -8.24 14.74
C LYS A 209 9.78 -7.67 14.14
N ARG A 210 9.66 -6.59 13.39
CA ARG A 210 10.77 -5.94 12.69
C ARG A 210 10.74 -4.42 12.96
N PRO A 211 11.17 -3.98 14.15
CA PRO A 211 11.22 -2.56 14.50
C PRO A 211 12.13 -1.73 13.57
N ASP A 212 13.11 -2.38 12.95
CA ASP A 212 14.03 -1.80 11.98
C ASP A 212 13.40 -1.57 10.59
N ALA A 213 12.27 -2.21 10.29
CA ALA A 213 11.60 -2.03 9.00
C ALA A 213 11.05 -0.60 8.84
N THR A 214 11.27 -0.02 7.67
CA THR A 214 10.57 1.21 7.26
C THR A 214 9.30 0.82 6.53
N ILE A 215 8.15 1.25 7.04
CA ILE A 215 6.83 0.84 6.53
C ILE A 215 6.06 2.07 6.09
N ALA A 216 5.64 2.09 4.83
CA ALA A 216 4.72 3.08 4.30
C ALA A 216 3.40 2.42 3.90
N LEU A 217 2.29 3.06 4.23
CA LEU A 217 0.95 2.68 3.77
C LEU A 217 0.42 3.77 2.86
N PHE A 218 -0.06 3.41 1.67
CA PHE A 218 -0.80 4.31 0.81
C PHE A 218 -2.28 3.93 0.80
N TRP A 219 -3.13 4.87 1.22
CA TRP A 219 -4.57 4.73 1.30
C TRP A 219 -5.22 5.31 0.04
N HIS A 220 -5.83 4.47 -0.78
CA HIS A 220 -6.31 4.86 -2.11
C HIS A 220 -7.74 5.42 -2.14
N ILE A 221 -8.54 5.15 -1.12
CA ILE A 221 -9.91 5.64 -1.03
C ILE A 221 -9.99 6.92 -0.18
N PRO A 222 -11.10 7.68 -0.16
CA PRO A 222 -11.26 8.80 0.75
C PRO A 222 -11.06 8.40 2.22
N TRP A 223 -10.59 9.33 3.05
CA TRP A 223 -10.70 9.20 4.50
C TRP A 223 -11.82 10.13 4.98
N PRO A 224 -12.87 9.60 5.63
CA PRO A 224 -14.05 10.36 6.03
C PRO A 224 -13.75 11.26 7.23
N THR A 225 -14.74 12.07 7.63
CA THR A 225 -14.66 12.82 8.88
C THR A 225 -14.63 11.90 10.11
N PRO A 226 -14.11 12.36 11.25
CA PRO A 226 -14.11 11.56 12.49
C PRO A 226 -15.49 11.05 12.89
N GLU A 227 -16.53 11.87 12.70
CA GLU A 227 -17.91 11.51 13.01
C GLU A 227 -18.38 10.32 12.17
N SER A 228 -18.10 10.34 10.86
CA SER A 228 -18.44 9.22 9.97
C SER A 228 -17.62 7.98 10.32
N PHE A 229 -16.30 8.12 10.55
CA PHE A 229 -15.44 6.99 10.86
C PHE A 229 -15.81 6.32 12.20
N SER A 230 -16.35 7.08 13.16
CA SER A 230 -16.78 6.59 14.47
C SER A 230 -17.89 5.53 14.41
N ILE A 231 -18.57 5.36 13.27
CA ILE A 231 -19.55 4.30 13.03
C ILE A 231 -18.88 2.91 13.04
N CYS A 232 -17.59 2.83 12.65
CA CYS A 232 -16.85 1.57 12.64
C CYS A 232 -16.61 1.08 14.08
N PRO A 233 -17.09 -0.13 14.47
CA PRO A 233 -16.89 -0.64 15.82
C PRO A 233 -15.42 -0.96 16.14
N TYR A 234 -14.58 -1.15 15.12
CA TYR A 234 -13.16 -1.52 15.23
C TYR A 234 -12.22 -0.34 14.94
N GLN A 235 -12.72 0.88 15.09
CA GLN A 235 -12.01 2.11 14.75
C GLN A 235 -10.66 2.26 15.45
N LYS A 236 -10.57 1.84 16.73
CA LYS A 236 -9.33 1.96 17.52
C LYS A 236 -8.25 1.00 17.04
N GLU A 237 -8.64 -0.24 16.79
CA GLU A 237 -7.74 -1.28 16.29
C GLU A 237 -7.23 -0.95 14.89
N ILE A 238 -8.09 -0.42 14.02
CA ILE A 238 -7.71 0.03 12.67
C ILE A 238 -6.69 1.16 12.75
N LEU A 239 -6.99 2.21 13.51
CA LEU A 239 -6.08 3.35 13.67
C LEU A 239 -4.75 2.93 14.30
N ASP A 240 -4.78 2.10 15.34
CA ASP A 240 -3.56 1.60 15.99
C ASP A 240 -2.72 0.75 15.01
N GLY A 241 -3.36 -0.09 14.22
CA GLY A 241 -2.72 -0.88 13.18
C GLY A 241 -2.02 -0.02 12.13
N MET A 242 -2.73 1.01 11.62
CA MET A 242 -2.19 1.96 10.63
C MET A 242 -1.02 2.77 11.21
N LEU A 243 -1.11 3.20 12.48
CA LEU A 243 -0.04 3.92 13.18
C LEU A 243 1.17 3.03 13.50
N GLY A 244 1.14 1.75 13.16
CA GLY A 244 2.31 0.89 13.04
C GLY A 244 3.23 1.27 11.87
N CYS A 245 2.75 1.99 10.87
CA CYS A 245 3.54 2.51 9.76
C CYS A 245 4.36 3.74 10.15
N ASP A 246 5.45 3.99 9.42
CA ASP A 246 6.27 5.21 9.59
C ASP A 246 5.67 6.37 8.76
N LEU A 247 4.98 6.05 7.67
CA LEU A 247 4.33 7.00 6.79
C LEU A 247 2.98 6.46 6.34
N ILE A 248 1.96 7.33 6.37
CA ILE A 248 0.66 7.07 5.74
C ILE A 248 0.42 8.14 4.68
N GLY A 249 0.21 7.70 3.45
CA GLY A 249 -0.06 8.55 2.30
C GLY A 249 -1.53 8.55 1.92
N PHE A 250 -2.07 9.72 1.58
CA PHE A 250 -3.39 9.93 1.00
C PHE A 250 -3.28 10.69 -0.31
N HIS A 251 -4.33 10.70 -1.13
CA HIS A 251 -4.32 11.45 -2.39
C HIS A 251 -4.34 12.97 -2.18
N VAL A 252 -5.11 13.45 -1.21
CA VAL A 252 -5.38 14.87 -1.00
C VAL A 252 -5.22 15.29 0.45
N GLN A 253 -4.91 16.58 0.65
CA GLN A 253 -4.65 17.13 1.98
C GLN A 253 -5.85 17.05 2.93
N SER A 254 -7.08 17.15 2.43
CA SER A 254 -8.28 17.05 3.26
C SER A 254 -8.40 15.68 3.94
N HIS A 255 -8.00 14.59 3.28
CA HIS A 255 -7.99 13.27 3.88
C HIS A 255 -6.91 13.13 4.96
N CYS A 256 -5.75 13.80 4.79
CA CYS A 256 -4.73 13.88 5.83
C CYS A 256 -5.27 14.58 7.08
N ASN A 257 -5.95 15.72 6.90
CA ASN A 257 -6.55 16.48 8.00
C ASN A 257 -7.60 15.65 8.74
N ASN A 258 -8.51 15.01 7.99
CA ASN A 258 -9.52 14.13 8.56
C ASN A 258 -8.90 12.96 9.34
N PHE A 259 -7.81 12.36 8.83
CA PHE A 259 -7.12 11.28 9.54
C PHE A 259 -6.49 11.76 10.85
N LEU A 260 -5.82 12.92 10.84
CA LEU A 260 -5.25 13.53 12.05
C LEU A 260 -6.34 13.81 13.09
N ASP A 261 -7.45 14.41 12.67
CA ASP A 261 -8.59 14.68 13.54
C ASP A 261 -9.21 13.39 14.09
N THR A 262 -9.30 12.35 13.27
CA THR A 262 -9.79 11.03 13.68
C THR A 262 -8.88 10.43 14.75
N ALA A 263 -7.57 10.42 14.53
CA ALA A 263 -6.59 9.89 15.47
C ALA A 263 -6.62 10.68 16.80
N ASN A 264 -6.72 12.00 16.74
CA ASN A 264 -6.78 12.86 17.91
C ASN A 264 -8.02 12.61 18.78
N ARG A 265 -9.17 12.31 18.16
CA ARG A 265 -10.44 12.10 18.88
C ARG A 265 -10.61 10.70 19.43
N LEU A 266 -10.09 9.68 18.72
CA LEU A 266 -10.42 8.28 19.00
C LEU A 266 -9.30 7.52 19.71
N LEU A 267 -8.07 8.06 19.71
CA LEU A 267 -6.92 7.43 20.35
C LEU A 267 -6.26 8.35 21.37
N GLU A 268 -5.67 7.76 22.39
CA GLU A 268 -4.65 8.44 23.20
C GLU A 268 -3.38 8.60 22.34
N SER A 269 -3.25 9.74 21.69
CA SER A 269 -2.14 10.08 20.80
C SER A 269 -1.86 11.57 20.85
N ARG A 270 -0.64 11.96 20.50
CA ARG A 270 -0.27 13.36 20.30
C ARG A 270 -0.25 13.65 18.81
N VAL A 271 -1.08 14.57 18.38
CA VAL A 271 -1.13 15.05 16.99
C VAL A 271 -0.32 16.33 16.88
N ASP A 272 0.59 16.39 15.92
CA ASP A 272 1.34 17.58 15.53
C ASP A 272 0.85 18.02 14.15
N THR A 273 0.08 19.11 14.13
CA THR A 273 -0.53 19.64 12.89
C THR A 273 0.46 20.40 12.01
N GLU A 274 1.58 20.89 12.56
CA GLU A 274 2.62 21.56 11.80
C GLU A 274 3.47 20.54 11.05
N LYS A 275 3.82 19.44 11.73
CA LYS A 275 4.57 18.33 11.15
C LYS A 275 3.70 17.33 10.39
N PHE A 276 2.38 17.43 10.52
CA PHE A 276 1.44 16.41 10.04
C PHE A 276 1.86 15.01 10.50
N SER A 277 1.95 14.83 11.80
CA SER A 277 2.34 13.55 12.41
C SER A 277 1.48 13.19 13.62
N VAL A 278 1.44 11.89 13.91
CA VAL A 278 0.79 11.31 15.09
C VAL A 278 1.84 10.54 15.88
N SER A 279 2.03 10.91 17.14
CA SER A 279 2.91 10.18 18.05
C SER A 279 2.08 9.34 19.03
N ARG A 280 2.34 8.03 19.06
CA ARG A 280 1.70 7.06 19.93
C ARG A 280 2.68 5.93 20.28
N LEU A 281 2.68 5.49 21.55
CA LEU A 281 3.55 4.40 22.03
C LEU A 281 5.03 4.59 21.64
N ASN A 282 5.55 5.79 21.87
CA ASN A 282 6.93 6.21 21.54
C ASN A 282 7.31 6.09 20.04
N LYS A 283 6.31 6.04 19.16
CA LYS A 283 6.50 6.03 17.71
C LYS A 283 5.79 7.23 17.09
N GLU A 284 6.45 7.87 16.13
CA GLU A 284 5.89 8.91 15.29
C GLU A 284 5.56 8.38 13.92
N THR A 285 4.35 8.67 13.43
CA THR A 285 3.87 8.33 12.09
C THR A 285 3.59 9.61 11.33
N PHE A 286 4.18 9.78 10.16
CA PHE A 286 3.95 10.95 9.31
C PHE A 286 2.75 10.72 8.39
N ILE A 287 1.95 11.78 8.21
CA ILE A 287 0.75 11.77 7.37
C ILE A 287 0.97 12.75 6.22
N ARG A 288 0.89 12.29 4.95
CA ARG A 288 1.24 13.12 3.78
C ARG A 288 0.27 12.93 2.64
N ALA A 289 0.06 14.00 1.87
CA ALA A 289 -0.70 13.95 0.63
C ALA A 289 0.23 13.72 -0.57
N PHE A 290 -0.07 12.67 -1.34
CA PHE A 290 0.63 12.30 -2.57
C PHE A 290 -0.40 12.08 -3.67
N PRO A 291 -0.78 13.11 -4.42
CA PRO A 291 -1.75 12.92 -5.50
C PRO A 291 -1.15 12.03 -6.59
N ILE A 292 -1.82 10.92 -6.89
CA ILE A 292 -1.47 10.08 -8.04
C ILE A 292 -1.97 10.78 -9.31
N SER A 293 -1.11 10.87 -10.32
CA SER A 293 -1.54 11.31 -11.65
C SER A 293 -1.90 10.11 -12.49
N VAL A 294 -2.88 10.30 -13.37
CA VAL A 294 -3.18 9.40 -14.49
C VAL A 294 -2.51 9.95 -15.74
N ASN A 295 -1.91 9.06 -16.55
CA ASN A 295 -1.39 9.42 -17.88
C ASN A 295 -2.54 9.44 -18.89
#